data_c020b865e3b9a91616b9707e63c50896
#
_entry.id   c020b865e3b9a91616b9707e63c50896
#
_cell.length_a   1.000
_cell.length_b   1.000
_cell.length_c   1.000
_cell.angle_alpha   90.00
_cell.angle_beta   90.00
_cell.angle_gamma   90.00
#
_symmetry.space_group_name_H-M   'P 1'
#
loop_
_entity.id
_entity.type
_entity.pdbx_description
1 polymer ?
#
loop_
_entity_poly.entity_id
_entity_poly.type
_entity_poly.pdbx_seq_one_letter_code
_entity_poly.pdbx_strand_id
1 'polypeptide(L)'
;MIEFKNISKSYGNQEVIKDFNLTIECGTFLTIIGSSGSGKTTILKMINGLIKADKGEVLINDKNIQDEDLIELRRKIGYVIQGNILFPHLTVFDNIAYVLNLKKYDKKEIEKIVNEKMDMLNLSRDLKDRLPDELSGGQQQRVGIARALAASPDIILMDEPFGAVDAITRYQLQKDLKELHKKTEATIVFITHDITEALKLGTKVLVLDKGEIQQHDIPKKICSNPKNEFVKQLLKMAEM
;
A
#
# COMPACT_ATOMS: atom_id res chain seq x y z
N MET A 1 0.21 -0.99 15.33
CA MET A 1 1.19 -2.10 15.15
C MET A 1 0.53 -3.22 14.37
N ILE A 2 1.23 -3.84 13.42
CA ILE A 2 0.74 -5.01 12.67
C ILE A 2 1.73 -6.15 12.93
N GLU A 3 1.24 -7.32 13.29
CA GLU A 3 2.07 -8.50 13.55
C GLU A 3 1.60 -9.70 12.74
N PHE A 4 2.54 -10.40 12.15
CA PHE A 4 2.36 -11.71 11.55
C PHE A 4 3.06 -12.74 12.42
N LYS A 5 2.33 -13.75 12.90
CA LYS A 5 2.85 -14.80 13.77
C LYS A 5 2.69 -16.17 13.12
N ASN A 6 3.82 -16.79 12.76
CA ASN A 6 3.92 -18.14 12.19
C ASN A 6 2.99 -18.36 10.98
N ILE A 7 2.91 -17.35 10.11
CA ILE A 7 2.02 -17.38 8.95
C ILE A 7 2.50 -18.35 7.90
N SER A 8 1.62 -19.25 7.48
CA SER A 8 1.81 -20.06 6.26
C SER A 8 0.60 -19.92 5.35
N LYS A 9 0.86 -19.95 4.03
CA LYS A 9 -0.17 -19.87 2.99
C LYS A 9 0.20 -20.63 1.76
N SER A 10 -0.73 -21.49 1.31
CA SER A 10 -0.61 -22.26 0.07
C SER A 10 -1.77 -21.96 -0.88
N TYR A 11 -1.53 -22.11 -2.16
CA TYR A 11 -2.52 -22.11 -3.22
C TYR A 11 -2.40 -23.44 -3.99
N GLY A 12 -3.39 -24.29 -3.82
CA GLY A 12 -3.29 -25.69 -4.27
C GLY A 12 -2.08 -26.38 -3.61
N ASN A 13 -1.18 -26.91 -4.41
CA ASN A 13 0.02 -27.61 -3.92
C ASN A 13 1.25 -26.69 -3.76
N GLN A 14 1.11 -25.40 -4.05
CA GLN A 14 2.22 -24.46 -3.96
C GLN A 14 2.17 -23.68 -2.64
N GLU A 15 3.16 -23.89 -1.77
CA GLU A 15 3.37 -23.04 -0.59
C GLU A 15 3.98 -21.72 -1.01
N VAL A 16 3.25 -20.60 -0.79
CA VAL A 16 3.63 -19.25 -1.20
C VAL A 16 4.25 -18.48 -0.05
N ILE A 17 3.80 -18.73 1.17
CA ILE A 17 4.33 -18.13 2.41
C ILE A 17 4.56 -19.25 3.40
N LYS A 18 5.75 -19.27 4.04
CA LYS A 18 6.16 -20.32 4.95
C LYS A 18 6.74 -19.73 6.22
N ASP A 19 6.12 -20.07 7.36
CA ASP A 19 6.55 -19.66 8.71
C ASP A 19 7.00 -18.18 8.79
N PHE A 20 6.19 -17.31 8.18
CA PHE A 20 6.48 -15.89 8.07
C PHE A 20 6.14 -15.17 9.36
N ASN A 21 7.15 -14.49 9.92
CA ASN A 21 7.05 -13.71 11.15
C ASN A 21 7.53 -12.29 10.87
N LEU A 22 6.70 -11.28 11.14
CA LEU A 22 7.04 -9.87 10.91
C LEU A 22 6.26 -8.98 11.86
N THR A 23 6.93 -7.99 12.43
CA THR A 23 6.30 -6.89 13.16
C THR A 23 6.52 -5.59 12.40
N ILE A 24 5.43 -4.85 12.16
CA ILE A 24 5.42 -3.52 11.55
C ILE A 24 4.94 -2.54 12.63
N GLU A 25 5.84 -1.73 13.11
CA GLU A 25 5.55 -0.72 14.14
C GLU A 25 4.62 0.37 13.59
N CYS A 26 3.84 1.01 14.46
CA CYS A 26 3.03 2.17 14.08
C CYS A 26 3.92 3.26 13.48
N GLY A 27 3.39 3.97 12.49
CA GLY A 27 4.13 5.04 11.81
C GLY A 27 5.28 4.57 10.91
N THR A 28 5.45 3.26 10.70
CA THR A 28 6.44 2.74 9.76
C THR A 28 5.98 2.91 8.32
N PHE A 29 6.85 3.41 7.45
CA PHE A 29 6.72 3.25 6.01
C PHE A 29 7.51 2.01 5.58
N LEU A 30 6.84 0.84 5.58
CA LEU A 30 7.44 -0.40 5.12
C LEU A 30 7.32 -0.53 3.61
N THR A 31 8.44 -0.65 2.93
CA THR A 31 8.46 -1.06 1.52
C THR A 31 8.77 -2.54 1.41
N ILE A 32 8.05 -3.25 0.54
CA ILE A 32 8.22 -4.69 0.30
C ILE A 32 8.67 -4.88 -1.15
N ILE A 33 9.84 -5.47 -1.32
CA ILE A 33 10.41 -5.82 -2.62
C ILE A 33 10.74 -7.31 -2.68
N GLY A 34 10.91 -7.84 -3.89
CA GLY A 34 11.28 -9.22 -4.10
C GLY A 34 10.83 -9.76 -5.45
N SER A 35 11.18 -11.02 -5.73
CA SER A 35 10.85 -11.69 -6.99
C SER A 35 9.33 -11.75 -7.24
N SER A 36 8.94 -11.90 -8.52
CA SER A 36 7.53 -12.17 -8.86
C SER A 36 7.08 -13.47 -8.21
N GLY A 37 5.87 -13.51 -7.69
CA GLY A 37 5.35 -14.69 -6.99
C GLY A 37 5.92 -14.93 -5.59
N SER A 38 6.76 -14.04 -5.03
CA SER A 38 7.33 -14.22 -3.69
C SER A 38 6.36 -14.03 -2.53
N GLY A 39 5.08 -13.71 -2.80
CA GLY A 39 4.05 -13.60 -1.77
C GLY A 39 3.74 -12.18 -1.28
N LYS A 40 4.34 -11.13 -1.87
CA LYS A 40 4.14 -9.71 -1.46
C LYS A 40 2.67 -9.31 -1.38
N THR A 41 1.93 -9.47 -2.46
CA THR A 41 0.48 -9.18 -2.53
C THR A 41 -0.33 -10.06 -1.56
N THR A 42 0.09 -11.31 -1.34
CA THR A 42 -0.55 -12.21 -0.38
C THR A 42 -0.42 -11.68 1.04
N ILE A 43 0.80 -11.26 1.45
CA ILE A 43 1.05 -10.64 2.76
C ILE A 43 0.21 -9.38 2.92
N LEU A 44 0.22 -8.50 1.92
CA LEU A 44 -0.56 -7.25 1.97
C LEU A 44 -2.06 -7.52 2.11
N LYS A 45 -2.61 -8.48 1.35
CA LYS A 45 -4.02 -8.84 1.40
C LYS A 45 -4.41 -9.59 2.69
N MET A 46 -3.46 -10.12 3.44
CA MET A 46 -3.74 -10.67 4.76
C MET A 46 -4.01 -9.56 5.79
N ILE A 47 -3.35 -8.40 5.69
CA ILE A 47 -3.55 -7.28 6.64
C ILE A 47 -5.00 -6.78 6.63
N ASN A 48 -5.64 -6.73 5.45
CA ASN A 48 -7.05 -6.29 5.34
C ASN A 48 -8.05 -7.46 5.35
N GLY A 49 -7.59 -8.67 5.67
CA GLY A 49 -8.43 -9.85 5.76
C GLY A 49 -9.06 -10.30 4.43
N LEU A 50 -8.54 -9.86 3.27
CA LEU A 50 -8.97 -10.35 1.95
C LEU A 50 -8.46 -11.76 1.67
N ILE A 51 -7.34 -12.13 2.27
CA ILE A 51 -6.79 -13.49 2.24
C ILE A 51 -6.60 -13.95 3.68
N LYS A 52 -7.10 -15.15 3.97
CA LYS A 52 -6.88 -15.81 5.25
C LYS A 52 -5.62 -16.67 5.18
N ALA A 53 -4.79 -16.62 6.22
CA ALA A 53 -3.68 -17.55 6.40
C ALA A 53 -4.20 -18.98 6.61
N ASP A 54 -3.43 -19.97 6.21
CA ASP A 54 -3.74 -21.39 6.46
C ASP A 54 -3.26 -21.79 7.86
N LYS A 55 -2.16 -21.15 8.32
CA LYS A 55 -1.62 -21.29 9.70
C LYS A 55 -1.17 -19.93 10.20
N GLY A 56 -1.12 -19.79 11.53
CA GLY A 56 -0.71 -18.59 12.20
C GLY A 56 -1.82 -17.53 12.28
N GLU A 57 -1.46 -16.36 12.72
CA GLU A 57 -2.40 -15.25 12.94
C GLU A 57 -1.82 -13.90 12.53
N VAL A 58 -2.70 -13.00 12.09
CA VAL A 58 -2.38 -11.58 11.83
C VAL A 58 -3.08 -10.74 12.88
N LEU A 59 -2.30 -9.92 13.59
CA LEU A 59 -2.83 -9.02 14.60
C LEU A 59 -2.66 -7.56 14.15
N ILE A 60 -3.66 -6.74 14.44
CA ILE A 60 -3.60 -5.29 14.34
C ILE A 60 -3.92 -4.71 15.72
N ASN A 61 -2.96 -3.97 16.30
CA ASN A 61 -3.06 -3.42 17.65
C ASN A 61 -3.44 -4.50 18.68
N ASP A 62 -2.71 -5.62 18.66
CA ASP A 62 -2.86 -6.80 19.54
C ASP A 62 -4.18 -7.58 19.38
N LYS A 63 -5.00 -7.24 18.40
CA LYS A 63 -6.25 -7.94 18.11
C LYS A 63 -6.11 -8.79 16.85
N ASN A 64 -6.50 -10.06 16.94
CA ASN A 64 -6.52 -10.95 15.79
C ASN A 64 -7.62 -10.48 14.82
N ILE A 65 -7.24 -10.22 13.56
CA ILE A 65 -8.17 -9.75 12.53
C ILE A 65 -9.29 -10.75 12.21
N GLN A 66 -9.10 -12.04 12.54
CA GLN A 66 -10.13 -13.07 12.35
C GLN A 66 -11.30 -12.94 13.34
N ASP A 67 -11.05 -12.26 14.48
CA ASP A 67 -12.06 -12.05 15.54
C ASP A 67 -12.74 -10.67 15.42
N GLU A 68 -12.30 -9.84 14.45
CA GLU A 68 -12.83 -8.51 14.21
C GLU A 68 -13.88 -8.51 13.09
N ASP A 69 -14.78 -7.50 13.10
CA ASP A 69 -15.63 -7.22 11.95
C ASP A 69 -14.75 -6.71 10.78
N LEU A 70 -14.56 -7.57 9.78
CA LEU A 70 -13.72 -7.25 8.62
C LEU A 70 -14.27 -6.08 7.78
N ILE A 71 -15.55 -5.76 7.86
CA ILE A 71 -16.13 -4.61 7.15
C ILE A 71 -15.65 -3.34 7.85
N GLU A 72 -15.77 -3.28 9.17
CA GLU A 72 -15.32 -2.13 9.95
C GLU A 72 -13.78 -2.00 9.92
N LEU A 73 -13.05 -3.10 9.94
CA LEU A 73 -11.59 -3.10 9.76
C LEU A 73 -11.20 -2.46 8.42
N ARG A 74 -11.80 -2.92 7.31
CA ARG A 74 -11.51 -2.41 5.95
C ARG A 74 -11.85 -0.94 5.77
N ARG A 75 -12.87 -0.43 6.46
CA ARG A 75 -13.23 1.00 6.46
C ARG A 75 -12.18 1.89 7.13
N LYS A 76 -11.31 1.30 7.96
CA LYS A 76 -10.20 2.00 8.65
C LYS A 76 -8.87 1.87 7.90
N ILE A 77 -8.80 1.04 6.86
CA ILE A 77 -7.60 0.79 6.07
C ILE A 77 -7.76 1.44 4.69
N GLY A 78 -6.82 2.29 4.32
CA GLY A 78 -6.71 2.78 2.94
C GLY A 78 -6.07 1.70 2.07
N TYR A 79 -6.66 1.38 0.91
CA TYR A 79 -6.11 0.37 0.02
C TYR A 79 -6.04 0.85 -1.41
N VAL A 80 -4.83 0.95 -1.95
CA VAL A 80 -4.55 1.20 -3.36
C VAL A 80 -4.24 -0.14 -4.03
N ILE A 81 -5.16 -0.58 -4.88
CA ILE A 81 -5.10 -1.87 -5.58
C ILE A 81 -4.26 -1.71 -6.86
N GLN A 82 -3.46 -2.72 -7.21
CA GLN A 82 -2.75 -2.79 -8.48
C GLN A 82 -3.72 -2.65 -9.67
N GLY A 83 -3.32 -1.88 -10.70
CA GLY A 83 -4.08 -1.75 -11.94
C GLY A 83 -5.13 -0.63 -11.98
N ASN A 84 -5.04 0.37 -11.12
CA ASN A 84 -5.90 1.58 -11.14
C ASN A 84 -7.40 1.30 -11.12
N ILE A 85 -7.85 0.40 -10.26
CA ILE A 85 -9.25 -0.02 -10.20
C ILE A 85 -10.10 1.06 -9.53
N LEU A 86 -10.61 2.00 -10.34
CA LEU A 86 -11.69 2.91 -9.95
C LEU A 86 -13.04 2.25 -10.21
N PHE A 87 -14.09 2.73 -9.53
CA PHE A 87 -15.46 2.37 -9.86
C PHE A 87 -15.84 3.07 -11.18
N PRO A 88 -16.04 2.34 -12.29
CA PRO A 88 -16.17 2.95 -13.61
C PRO A 88 -17.45 3.77 -13.81
N HIS A 89 -18.46 3.50 -13.01
CA HIS A 89 -19.76 4.17 -13.02
C HIS A 89 -19.87 5.34 -12.03
N LEU A 90 -18.81 5.64 -11.29
CA LEU A 90 -18.73 6.74 -10.34
C LEU A 90 -17.80 7.83 -10.87
N THR A 91 -18.16 9.08 -10.62
CA THR A 91 -17.31 10.22 -10.94
C THR A 91 -16.02 10.21 -10.11
N VAL A 92 -15.08 11.09 -10.43
CA VAL A 92 -13.87 11.33 -9.60
C VAL A 92 -14.29 11.68 -8.18
N PHE A 93 -15.25 12.60 -8.03
CA PHE A 93 -15.77 12.99 -6.72
C PHE A 93 -16.32 11.79 -5.95
N ASP A 94 -17.19 11.01 -6.56
CA ASP A 94 -17.85 9.87 -5.91
C ASP A 94 -16.87 8.73 -5.61
N ASN A 95 -15.86 8.51 -6.46
CA ASN A 95 -14.78 7.57 -6.19
C ASN A 95 -14.02 7.98 -4.91
N ILE A 96 -13.63 9.24 -4.77
CA ILE A 96 -12.90 9.73 -3.59
C ILE A 96 -13.81 9.73 -2.36
N ALA A 97 -15.07 10.15 -2.51
CA ALA A 97 -16.06 10.23 -1.42
C ALA A 97 -16.57 8.87 -0.95
N TYR A 98 -16.28 7.78 -1.66
CA TYR A 98 -16.93 6.48 -1.46
C TYR A 98 -16.92 6.01 -0.01
N VAL A 99 -15.76 5.96 0.62
CA VAL A 99 -15.62 5.50 2.03
C VAL A 99 -16.26 6.50 3.00
N LEU A 100 -16.20 7.80 2.71
CA LEU A 100 -16.83 8.83 3.53
C LEU A 100 -18.35 8.67 3.54
N ASN A 101 -18.96 8.38 2.38
CA ASN A 101 -20.37 8.08 2.27
C ASN A 101 -20.77 6.82 3.07
N LEU A 102 -19.95 5.75 3.03
CA LEU A 102 -20.18 4.55 3.84
C LEU A 102 -20.11 4.83 5.34
N LYS A 103 -19.26 5.78 5.74
CA LYS A 103 -19.12 6.26 7.14
C LYS A 103 -20.15 7.33 7.52
N LYS A 104 -21.05 7.71 6.60
CA LYS A 104 -22.13 8.69 6.79
C LYS A 104 -21.63 10.10 7.23
N TYR A 105 -20.53 10.55 6.65
CA TYR A 105 -20.05 11.91 6.82
C TYR A 105 -21.08 12.92 6.27
N ASP A 106 -21.07 14.14 6.81
CA ASP A 106 -21.89 15.23 6.27
C ASP A 106 -21.44 15.65 4.87
N LYS A 107 -22.39 16.04 4.01
CA LYS A 107 -22.10 16.41 2.60
C LYS A 107 -21.08 17.53 2.47
N LYS A 108 -21.13 18.55 3.33
CA LYS A 108 -20.19 19.67 3.29
C LYS A 108 -18.78 19.22 3.70
N GLU A 109 -18.71 18.33 4.68
CA GLU A 109 -17.45 17.73 5.12
C GLU A 109 -16.84 16.84 4.02
N ILE A 110 -17.65 16.02 3.36
CA ILE A 110 -17.22 15.21 2.21
C ILE A 110 -16.65 16.11 1.11
N GLU A 111 -17.36 17.16 0.73
CA GLU A 111 -16.90 18.08 -0.32
C GLU A 111 -15.56 18.73 0.06
N LYS A 112 -15.39 19.16 1.31
CA LYS A 112 -14.15 19.71 1.81
C LYS A 112 -13.02 18.70 1.72
N ILE A 113 -13.22 17.47 2.22
CA ILE A 113 -12.20 16.40 2.20
C ILE A 113 -11.81 16.03 0.78
N VAL A 114 -12.79 15.85 -0.13
CA VAL A 114 -12.53 15.52 -1.53
C VAL A 114 -11.65 16.60 -2.17
N ASN A 115 -12.00 17.89 -1.98
CA ASN A 115 -11.21 19.01 -2.49
C ASN A 115 -9.78 18.99 -1.95
N GLU A 116 -9.59 18.79 -0.63
CA GLU A 116 -8.28 18.71 0.00
C GLU A 116 -7.43 17.55 -0.56
N LYS A 117 -8.04 16.38 -0.80
CA LYS A 117 -7.32 15.23 -1.39
C LYS A 117 -6.98 15.44 -2.86
N MET A 118 -7.87 16.09 -3.63
CA MET A 118 -7.58 16.47 -5.01
C MET A 118 -6.41 17.45 -5.09
N ASP A 119 -6.44 18.50 -4.27
CA ASP A 119 -5.36 19.51 -4.20
C ASP A 119 -4.02 18.86 -3.79
N MET A 120 -4.04 17.99 -2.74
CA MET A 120 -2.85 17.26 -2.26
C MET A 120 -2.18 16.44 -3.37
N LEU A 121 -2.97 15.85 -4.26
CA LEU A 121 -2.48 14.98 -5.35
C LEU A 121 -2.40 15.69 -6.70
N ASN A 122 -2.46 17.02 -6.72
CA ASN A 122 -2.39 17.84 -7.93
C ASN A 122 -3.41 17.41 -9.00
N LEU A 123 -4.63 17.06 -8.56
CA LEU A 123 -5.79 16.81 -9.42
C LEU A 123 -6.56 18.11 -9.60
N SER A 124 -6.73 18.55 -10.84
CA SER A 124 -7.53 19.73 -11.14
C SER A 124 -9.00 19.52 -10.75
N ARG A 125 -9.63 20.53 -10.17
CA ARG A 125 -11.00 20.45 -9.66
C ARG A 125 -12.06 20.32 -10.75
N ASP A 126 -11.74 20.69 -11.98
CA ASP A 126 -12.59 20.48 -13.16
C ASP A 126 -12.75 18.99 -13.54
N LEU A 127 -11.92 18.10 -12.96
CA LEU A 127 -12.06 16.67 -13.14
C LEU A 127 -13.12 16.02 -12.24
N LYS A 128 -13.73 16.76 -11.30
CA LYS A 128 -14.63 16.21 -10.29
C LYS A 128 -15.77 15.37 -10.84
N ASP A 129 -16.39 15.85 -11.93
CA ASP A 129 -17.58 15.25 -12.51
C ASP A 129 -17.26 14.26 -13.63
N ARG A 130 -15.97 14.06 -13.94
CA ARG A 130 -15.53 13.11 -14.97
C ARG A 130 -15.61 11.67 -14.48
N LEU A 131 -15.86 10.77 -15.44
CA LEU A 131 -15.78 9.33 -15.22
C LEU A 131 -14.33 8.84 -15.43
N PRO A 132 -13.97 7.66 -14.90
CA PRO A 132 -12.61 7.11 -15.01
C PRO A 132 -12.09 6.97 -16.43
N ASP A 133 -12.92 6.65 -17.40
CA ASP A 133 -12.57 6.50 -18.83
C ASP A 133 -12.21 7.82 -19.51
N GLU A 134 -12.59 8.95 -18.92
CA GLU A 134 -12.23 10.30 -19.40
C GLU A 134 -10.88 10.79 -18.81
N LEU A 135 -10.21 9.97 -18.01
CA LEU A 135 -8.97 10.31 -17.33
C LEU A 135 -7.76 9.60 -17.94
N SER A 136 -6.59 10.27 -17.91
CA SER A 136 -5.33 9.59 -18.18
C SER A 136 -5.02 8.54 -17.09
N GLY A 137 -4.19 7.53 -17.39
CA GLY A 137 -3.79 6.51 -16.42
C GLY A 137 -3.17 7.10 -15.13
N GLY A 138 -2.36 8.16 -15.26
CA GLY A 138 -1.79 8.87 -14.11
C GLY A 138 -2.85 9.61 -13.27
N GLN A 139 -3.88 10.19 -13.91
CA GLN A 139 -5.01 10.80 -13.20
C GLN A 139 -5.83 9.74 -12.46
N GLN A 140 -6.15 8.62 -13.11
CA GLN A 140 -6.85 7.50 -12.46
C GLN A 140 -6.10 7.00 -11.23
N GLN A 141 -4.77 6.87 -11.32
CA GLN A 141 -3.91 6.47 -10.22
C GLN A 141 -4.01 7.45 -9.04
N ARG A 142 -3.91 8.76 -9.31
CA ARG A 142 -4.06 9.80 -8.29
C ARG A 142 -5.44 9.77 -7.63
N VAL A 143 -6.50 9.55 -8.40
CA VAL A 143 -7.86 9.38 -7.86
C VAL A 143 -7.94 8.15 -6.95
N GLY A 144 -7.33 7.03 -7.35
CA GLY A 144 -7.25 5.81 -6.53
C GLY A 144 -6.52 6.03 -5.20
N ILE A 145 -5.42 6.79 -5.22
CA ILE A 145 -4.68 7.18 -4.02
C ILE A 145 -5.54 8.15 -3.17
N ALA A 146 -6.18 9.16 -3.78
CA ALA A 146 -7.08 10.09 -3.10
C ALA A 146 -8.20 9.35 -2.36
N ARG A 147 -8.83 8.38 -3.02
CA ARG A 147 -9.87 7.50 -2.43
C ARG A 147 -9.36 6.75 -1.22
N ALA A 148 -8.17 6.15 -1.32
CA ALA A 148 -7.59 5.41 -0.20
C ALA A 148 -7.25 6.30 1.00
N LEU A 149 -6.93 7.57 0.77
CA LEU A 149 -6.56 8.54 1.79
C LEU A 149 -7.73 9.38 2.32
N ALA A 150 -8.91 9.31 1.70
CA ALA A 150 -10.04 10.19 2.01
C ALA A 150 -10.48 10.12 3.47
N ALA A 151 -10.57 8.91 4.03
CA ALA A 151 -10.99 8.69 5.42
C ALA A 151 -9.87 8.88 6.45
N SER A 152 -8.71 9.41 6.06
CA SER A 152 -7.51 9.59 6.92
C SER A 152 -7.17 8.32 7.71
N PRO A 153 -6.91 7.18 7.03
CA PRO A 153 -6.68 5.89 7.67
C PRO A 153 -5.35 5.85 8.41
N ASP A 154 -5.30 5.10 9.53
CA ASP A 154 -4.06 4.83 10.27
C ASP A 154 -3.14 3.84 9.55
N ILE A 155 -3.70 3.00 8.68
CA ILE A 155 -2.98 1.99 7.88
C ILE A 155 -3.31 2.21 6.41
N ILE A 156 -2.27 2.27 5.58
CA ILE A 156 -2.38 2.43 4.14
C ILE A 156 -1.63 1.29 3.45
N LEU A 157 -2.35 0.54 2.64
CA LEU A 157 -1.81 -0.57 1.86
C LEU A 157 -1.73 -0.15 0.39
N MET A 158 -0.59 -0.34 -0.24
CA MET A 158 -0.37 0.04 -1.63
C MET A 158 0.31 -1.11 -2.38
N ASP A 159 -0.37 -1.64 -3.39
CA ASP A 159 0.13 -2.73 -4.23
C ASP A 159 0.54 -2.17 -5.60
N GLU A 160 1.84 -1.98 -5.82
CA GLU A 160 2.44 -1.39 -7.03
C GLU A 160 1.74 -0.11 -7.52
N PRO A 161 1.58 0.91 -6.64
CA PRO A 161 0.71 2.06 -6.92
C PRO A 161 1.21 2.96 -8.05
N PHE A 162 2.42 2.79 -8.55
CA PHE A 162 3.01 3.65 -9.58
C PHE A 162 3.30 2.93 -10.90
N GLY A 163 2.79 1.70 -11.08
CA GLY A 163 3.08 0.87 -12.24
C GLY A 163 2.65 1.47 -13.60
N ALA A 164 1.57 2.24 -13.63
CA ALA A 164 1.01 2.85 -14.85
C ALA A 164 1.27 4.37 -14.96
N VAL A 165 2.26 4.90 -14.23
CA VAL A 165 2.53 6.33 -14.12
C VAL A 165 3.85 6.68 -14.81
N ASP A 166 3.87 7.75 -15.61
CA ASP A 166 5.10 8.28 -16.21
C ASP A 166 6.12 8.75 -15.17
N ALA A 167 7.38 8.87 -15.57
CA ALA A 167 8.49 9.13 -14.65
C ALA A 167 8.35 10.47 -13.88
N ILE A 168 7.84 11.53 -14.52
CA ILE A 168 7.69 12.86 -13.88
C ILE A 168 6.58 12.79 -12.83
N THR A 169 5.43 12.24 -13.22
CA THR A 169 4.28 12.05 -12.33
C THR A 169 4.64 11.13 -11.16
N ARG A 170 5.36 10.02 -11.42
CA ARG A 170 5.84 9.10 -10.39
C ARG A 170 6.73 9.80 -9.37
N TYR A 171 7.69 10.60 -9.84
CA TYR A 171 8.58 11.37 -8.96
C TYR A 171 7.79 12.31 -8.03
N GLN A 172 6.78 13.01 -8.57
CA GLN A 172 5.94 13.91 -7.78
C GLN A 172 5.10 13.14 -6.75
N LEU A 173 4.45 12.03 -7.16
CA LEU A 173 3.68 11.18 -6.26
C LEU A 173 4.51 10.59 -5.12
N GLN A 174 5.75 10.18 -5.41
CA GLN A 174 6.69 9.71 -4.38
C GLN A 174 6.98 10.80 -3.35
N LYS A 175 7.18 12.05 -3.81
CA LYS A 175 7.41 13.20 -2.92
C LYS A 175 6.17 13.47 -2.07
N ASP A 176 5.00 13.53 -2.70
CA ASP A 176 3.72 13.81 -2.02
C ASP A 176 3.41 12.72 -0.96
N LEU A 177 3.64 11.45 -1.30
CA LEU A 177 3.45 10.33 -0.37
C LEU A 177 4.41 10.39 0.82
N LYS A 178 5.65 10.78 0.59
CA LYS A 178 6.65 10.94 1.65
C LYS A 178 6.30 12.10 2.58
N GLU A 179 5.80 13.21 2.04
CA GLU A 179 5.33 14.34 2.83
C GLU A 179 4.06 13.98 3.61
N LEU A 180 3.13 13.26 3.00
CA LEU A 180 1.95 12.72 3.67
C LEU A 180 2.36 11.88 4.90
N HIS A 181 3.24 10.89 4.70
CA HIS A 181 3.71 10.02 5.78
C HIS A 181 4.30 10.81 6.95
N LYS A 182 5.15 11.81 6.65
CA LYS A 182 5.72 12.69 7.68
C LYS A 182 4.68 13.50 8.46
N LYS A 183 3.58 13.87 7.82
CA LYS A 183 2.52 14.69 8.45
C LYS A 183 1.53 13.86 9.25
N THR A 184 1.24 12.64 8.81
CA THR A 184 0.17 11.82 9.38
C THR A 184 0.67 10.72 10.30
N GLU A 185 1.96 10.35 10.18
CA GLU A 185 2.57 9.19 10.85
C GLU A 185 1.77 7.89 10.62
N ALA A 186 1.00 7.82 9.53
CA ALA A 186 0.26 6.62 9.17
C ALA A 186 1.21 5.46 8.87
N THR A 187 0.83 4.25 9.24
CA THR A 187 1.57 3.04 8.88
C THR A 187 1.31 2.72 7.41
N ILE A 188 2.35 2.76 6.58
CA ILE A 188 2.24 2.49 5.14
C ILE A 188 2.93 1.15 4.83
N VAL A 189 2.22 0.26 4.14
CA VAL A 189 2.79 -0.96 3.54
C VAL A 189 2.72 -0.83 2.03
N PHE A 190 3.88 -0.74 1.40
CA PHE A 190 4.03 -0.36 0.00
C PHE A 190 4.80 -1.45 -0.76
N ILE A 191 4.16 -2.09 -1.71
CA ILE A 191 4.79 -3.06 -2.60
C ILE A 191 5.27 -2.36 -3.85
N THR A 192 6.50 -2.64 -4.23
CA THR A 192 7.07 -2.22 -5.51
C THR A 192 8.04 -3.28 -6.05
N HIS A 193 8.28 -3.26 -7.34
CA HIS A 193 9.36 -4.02 -7.98
C HIS A 193 10.63 -3.16 -8.21
N ASP A 194 10.56 -1.86 -7.95
CA ASP A 194 11.67 -0.92 -8.09
C ASP A 194 12.41 -0.75 -6.75
N ILE A 195 13.65 -1.25 -6.69
CA ILE A 195 14.47 -1.16 -5.47
C ILE A 195 14.83 0.29 -5.11
N THR A 196 15.04 1.15 -6.11
CA THR A 196 15.36 2.57 -5.90
C THR A 196 14.18 3.27 -5.22
N GLU A 197 12.97 2.95 -5.65
CA GLU A 197 11.74 3.43 -5.03
C GLU A 197 11.60 2.94 -3.59
N ALA A 198 11.83 1.65 -3.36
CA ALA A 198 11.77 1.07 -2.02
C ALA A 198 12.76 1.71 -1.05
N LEU A 199 14.01 1.88 -1.47
CA LEU A 199 15.06 2.51 -0.65
C LEU A 199 14.80 4.00 -0.41
N LYS A 200 14.18 4.70 -1.36
CA LYS A 200 13.90 6.13 -1.27
C LYS A 200 12.71 6.44 -0.36
N LEU A 201 11.66 5.62 -0.40
CA LEU A 201 10.40 5.87 0.31
C LEU A 201 10.38 5.25 1.71
N GLY A 202 10.84 4.01 1.85
CA GLY A 202 10.70 3.25 3.07
C GLY A 202 11.54 3.79 4.24
N THR A 203 10.96 3.81 5.43
CA THR A 203 11.73 3.87 6.69
C THR A 203 12.30 2.52 7.05
N LYS A 204 11.64 1.45 6.59
CA LYS A 204 12.06 0.05 6.63
C LYS A 204 11.85 -0.59 5.27
N VAL A 205 12.71 -1.53 4.90
CA VAL A 205 12.62 -2.31 3.66
C VAL A 205 12.58 -3.79 4.02
N LEU A 206 11.59 -4.50 3.48
CA LEU A 206 11.48 -5.95 3.54
C LEU A 206 11.84 -6.53 2.17
N VAL A 207 12.87 -7.34 2.12
CA VAL A 207 13.23 -8.12 0.93
C VAL A 207 12.66 -9.51 1.08
N LEU A 208 11.79 -9.91 0.16
CA LEU A 208 11.08 -11.19 0.17
C LEU A 208 11.46 -12.01 -1.07
N ASP A 209 11.79 -13.27 -0.87
CA ASP A 209 11.98 -14.23 -1.98
C ASP A 209 11.41 -15.59 -1.60
N LYS A 210 10.66 -16.21 -2.52
CA LYS A 210 10.06 -17.55 -2.35
C LYS A 210 9.31 -17.74 -1.03
N GLY A 211 8.59 -16.71 -0.59
CA GLY A 211 7.79 -16.71 0.65
C GLY A 211 8.58 -16.53 1.94
N GLU A 212 9.88 -16.27 1.86
CA GLU A 212 10.78 -16.14 3.01
C GLU A 212 11.40 -14.74 3.07
N ILE A 213 11.60 -14.22 4.29
CA ILE A 213 12.28 -12.94 4.53
C ILE A 213 13.77 -13.12 4.27
N GLN A 214 14.29 -12.46 3.26
CA GLN A 214 15.71 -12.42 2.95
C GLN A 214 16.45 -11.38 3.80
N GLN A 215 15.84 -10.21 3.96
CA GLN A 215 16.33 -9.15 4.84
C GLN A 215 15.19 -8.18 5.20
N HIS A 216 15.18 -7.71 6.44
CA HIS A 216 14.30 -6.65 6.91
C HIS A 216 15.13 -5.67 7.74
N ASP A 217 15.31 -4.45 7.22
CA ASP A 217 16.14 -3.44 7.88
C ASP A 217 15.84 -2.03 7.35
N ILE A 218 16.51 -1.02 7.89
CA ILE A 218 16.51 0.34 7.34
C ILE A 218 17.23 0.38 5.97
N PRO A 219 16.85 1.28 5.04
CA PRO A 219 17.47 1.38 3.72
C PRO A 219 19.00 1.41 3.75
N LYS A 220 19.58 2.21 4.67
CA LYS A 220 21.04 2.32 4.81
C LYS A 220 21.71 0.97 5.07
N LYS A 221 21.12 0.12 5.91
CA LYS A 221 21.68 -1.20 6.21
C LYS A 221 21.46 -2.20 5.07
N ILE A 222 20.33 -2.13 4.36
CA ILE A 222 20.13 -2.92 3.14
C ILE A 222 21.25 -2.67 2.14
N CYS A 223 21.63 -1.40 1.92
CA CYS A 223 22.70 -1.03 0.99
C CYS A 223 24.09 -1.40 1.52
N SER A 224 24.40 -1.10 2.79
CA SER A 224 25.76 -1.24 3.33
C SER A 224 26.11 -2.65 3.80
N ASN A 225 25.11 -3.48 4.13
CA ASN A 225 25.30 -4.82 4.66
C ASN A 225 24.22 -5.80 4.15
N PRO A 226 24.20 -6.08 2.84
CA PRO A 226 23.26 -7.05 2.26
C PRO A 226 23.53 -8.45 2.82
N LYS A 227 22.47 -9.11 3.35
CA LYS A 227 22.60 -10.38 4.08
C LYS A 227 22.97 -11.58 3.21
N ASN A 228 22.58 -11.55 1.95
CA ASN A 228 22.84 -12.67 1.04
C ASN A 228 23.01 -12.21 -0.41
N GLU A 229 23.30 -13.16 -1.31
CA GLU A 229 23.55 -12.87 -2.71
C GLU A 229 22.32 -12.34 -3.46
N PHE A 230 21.12 -12.80 -3.08
CA PHE A 230 19.86 -12.30 -3.67
C PHE A 230 19.68 -10.79 -3.41
N VAL A 231 19.91 -10.36 -2.17
CA VAL A 231 19.83 -8.93 -1.81
C VAL A 231 20.90 -8.12 -2.55
N LYS A 232 22.13 -8.65 -2.68
CA LYS A 232 23.20 -7.98 -3.45
C LYS A 232 22.84 -7.83 -4.93
N GLN A 233 22.25 -8.87 -5.55
CA GLN A 233 21.82 -8.83 -6.95
C GLN A 233 20.73 -7.78 -7.17
N LEU A 234 19.74 -7.68 -6.26
CA LEU A 234 18.73 -6.64 -6.33
C LEU A 234 19.35 -5.24 -6.27
N LEU A 235 20.33 -5.01 -5.39
CA LEU A 235 21.01 -3.70 -5.28
C LEU A 235 21.80 -3.34 -6.55
N LYS A 236 22.48 -4.30 -7.16
CA LYS A 236 23.21 -4.07 -8.43
C LYS A 236 22.28 -3.64 -9.57
N MET A 237 21.03 -4.12 -9.60
CA MET A 237 20.03 -3.68 -10.59
C MET A 237 19.59 -2.22 -10.41
N ALA A 238 19.74 -1.65 -9.20
CA ALA A 238 19.43 -0.25 -8.94
C ALA A 238 20.55 0.72 -9.35
N GLU A 239 21.77 0.23 -9.54
CA GLU A 239 22.94 1.03 -9.91
C GLU A 239 23.11 1.15 -11.43
N MET A 240 22.32 0.41 -12.22
CA MET A 240 22.30 0.45 -13.68
C MET A 240 21.17 1.36 -14.18
#